data_7ebab682c0fc51ce9161140c4b8f709b
#
_entry.id   7ebab682c0fc51ce9161140c4b8f709b
#
_cell.length_a   1.000
_cell.length_b   1.000
_cell.length_c   1.000
_cell.angle_alpha   90.00
_cell.angle_beta   90.00
_cell.angle_gamma   90.00
#
_symmetry.space_group_name_H-M   'P 1'
#
loop_
_entity.id
_entity.type
_entity.pdbx_description
1 polymer ?
#
loop_
_entity_poly.entity_id
_entity_poly.type
_entity_poly.pdbx_seq_one_letter_code
_entity_poly.pdbx_strand_id
1 'polypeptide(L)'
;MRGNAALAALPMLEPVRHERADAARNRATILSAAERLVGERSAQTVTMDEIACSAGVGKGTLFRHFGDRCGLMRALLDERERSFQEDFIRGPAPLGPGAPARERLVAFGERMLEHIEIQGDLLVAAENGAPGERLRHSVYAAYRAHVTALLRDSGYDGDVGYLADVLLGALVSELVLFQRRELAMSPENLRACWGELVGRLLADTASGKGLR
;
A
#
# COMPACT_ATOMS: atom_id res chain seq x y z
N MET A 1 3.19 -66.34 29.17
CA MET A 1 3.64 -66.65 27.80
C MET A 1 2.97 -65.73 26.82
N ARG A 2 3.76 -65.02 26.08
CA ARG A 2 3.52 -64.48 24.73
C ARG A 2 2.31 -63.52 24.59
N GLY A 3 2.43 -62.38 24.10
CA GLY A 3 3.42 -61.75 23.28
C GLY A 3 3.02 -60.28 23.02
N ASN A 4 3.94 -59.47 23.28
CA ASN A 4 3.93 -58.10 22.84
C ASN A 4 4.33 -58.11 21.37
N ALA A 5 3.45 -57.67 20.50
CA ALA A 5 3.79 -57.49 19.11
C ALA A 5 3.36 -56.08 18.67
N ALA A 6 4.35 -55.25 18.57
CA ALA A 6 4.50 -54.20 17.55
C ALA A 6 3.33 -53.22 17.41
N LEU A 7 3.29 -52.21 18.22
CA LEU A 7 2.88 -50.90 17.76
C LEU A 7 3.96 -50.43 16.77
N ALA A 8 3.78 -50.76 15.51
CA ALA A 8 4.53 -50.20 14.42
C ALA A 8 4.38 -48.69 14.48
N ALA A 9 5.49 -47.97 14.59
CA ALA A 9 5.55 -46.53 14.52
C ALA A 9 4.83 -46.07 13.25
N LEU A 10 3.69 -45.43 13.41
CA LEU A 10 3.09 -44.68 12.33
C LEU A 10 4.06 -43.57 11.92
N PRO A 11 4.37 -43.42 10.63
CA PRO A 11 5.22 -42.35 10.18
C PRO A 11 4.55 -41.02 10.55
N MET A 12 5.24 -40.23 11.34
CA MET A 12 4.85 -38.87 11.68
C MET A 12 4.71 -38.09 10.38
N LEU A 13 3.46 -37.73 10.05
CA LEU A 13 3.17 -36.81 8.96
C LEU A 13 3.74 -35.44 9.31
N GLU A 14 4.97 -35.16 8.85
CA GLU A 14 5.51 -33.81 8.78
C GLU A 14 5.51 -33.31 7.33
N PRO A 15 4.40 -32.82 6.80
CA PRO A 15 4.46 -32.02 5.57
C PRO A 15 3.85 -30.61 5.68
N VAL A 16 2.98 -30.34 6.64
CA VAL A 16 2.14 -29.15 6.62
C VAL A 16 2.93 -27.84 6.82
N ARG A 17 4.05 -27.88 7.52
CA ARG A 17 4.87 -26.68 7.82
C ARG A 17 5.79 -26.31 6.65
N HIS A 18 6.38 -27.28 5.99
CA HIS A 18 7.24 -27.07 4.82
C HIS A 18 6.42 -26.63 3.60
N GLU A 19 5.28 -27.26 3.31
CA GLU A 19 4.41 -26.86 2.20
C GLU A 19 3.90 -25.43 2.32
N ARG A 20 3.55 -24.97 3.53
CA ARG A 20 3.13 -23.57 3.74
C ARG A 20 4.27 -22.57 3.55
N ALA A 21 5.47 -22.92 3.98
CA ALA A 21 6.66 -22.10 3.79
C ALA A 21 7.07 -22.02 2.31
N ASP A 22 7.00 -23.14 1.58
CA ASP A 22 7.28 -23.20 0.14
C ASP A 22 6.22 -22.43 -0.66
N ALA A 23 4.94 -22.58 -0.30
CA ALA A 23 3.86 -21.81 -0.91
C ALA A 23 4.03 -20.30 -0.69
N ALA A 24 4.42 -19.89 0.51
CA ALA A 24 4.70 -18.49 0.81
C ALA A 24 5.90 -17.94 0.02
N ARG A 25 6.98 -18.73 -0.08
CA ARG A 25 8.15 -18.37 -0.90
C ARG A 25 7.79 -18.25 -2.38
N ASN A 26 7.07 -19.22 -2.93
CA ASN A 26 6.62 -19.19 -4.32
C ASN A 26 5.71 -17.96 -4.58
N ARG A 27 4.79 -17.66 -3.66
CA ARG A 27 3.94 -16.49 -3.76
C ARG A 27 4.76 -15.20 -3.79
N ALA A 28 5.73 -15.03 -2.90
CA ALA A 28 6.62 -13.88 -2.87
C ALA A 28 7.46 -13.75 -4.15
N THR A 29 8.02 -14.85 -4.65
CA THR A 29 8.79 -14.89 -5.91
C THR A 29 7.94 -14.46 -7.11
N ILE A 30 6.69 -14.92 -7.19
CA ILE A 30 5.76 -14.54 -8.27
C ILE A 30 5.44 -13.04 -8.18
N LEU A 31 5.13 -12.52 -6.99
CA LEU A 31 4.83 -11.10 -6.80
C LEU A 31 6.02 -10.21 -7.14
N SER A 32 7.23 -10.57 -6.74
CA SER A 32 8.45 -9.84 -7.08
C SER A 32 8.72 -9.82 -8.60
N ALA A 33 8.50 -10.95 -9.29
CA ALA A 33 8.60 -11.02 -10.75
C ALA A 33 7.54 -10.16 -11.45
N ALA A 34 6.30 -10.20 -10.97
CA ALA A 34 5.20 -9.39 -11.49
C ALA A 34 5.48 -7.90 -11.27
N GLU A 35 5.95 -7.51 -10.08
CA GLU A 35 6.30 -6.14 -9.75
C GLU A 35 7.36 -5.57 -10.68
N ARG A 36 8.45 -6.32 -10.91
CA ARG A 36 9.51 -5.92 -11.83
C ARG A 36 8.97 -5.73 -13.25
N LEU A 37 8.23 -6.70 -13.78
CA LEU A 37 7.68 -6.63 -15.14
C LEU A 37 6.69 -5.48 -15.31
N VAL A 38 5.85 -5.21 -14.32
CA VAL A 38 4.91 -4.08 -14.32
C VAL A 38 5.64 -2.74 -14.19
N GLY A 39 6.77 -2.70 -13.48
CA GLY A 39 7.61 -1.51 -13.39
C GLY A 39 8.37 -1.19 -14.68
N GLU A 40 8.74 -2.21 -15.44
CA GLU A 40 9.42 -2.06 -16.74
C GLU A 40 8.44 -1.72 -17.89
N ARG A 41 7.17 -2.14 -17.77
CA ARG A 41 6.14 -2.00 -18.80
C ARG A 41 4.78 -1.73 -18.15
N SER A 42 3.81 -1.26 -18.96
CA SER A 42 2.45 -1.09 -18.45
C SER A 42 1.86 -2.40 -17.93
N ALA A 43 1.18 -2.32 -16.77
CA ALA A 43 0.47 -3.45 -16.19
C ALA A 43 -0.49 -4.13 -17.19
N GLN A 44 -1.03 -3.37 -18.17
CA GLN A 44 -1.96 -3.90 -19.18
C GLN A 44 -1.28 -4.86 -20.18
N THR A 45 0.02 -4.72 -20.41
CA THR A 45 0.77 -5.50 -21.42
C THR A 45 1.42 -6.76 -20.85
N VAL A 46 1.60 -6.84 -19.53
CA VAL A 46 2.25 -7.98 -18.86
C VAL A 46 1.29 -9.18 -18.79
N THR A 47 1.74 -10.34 -19.27
CA THR A 47 0.95 -11.57 -19.30
C THR A 47 1.28 -12.51 -18.16
N MET A 48 0.34 -13.42 -17.82
CA MET A 48 0.55 -14.48 -16.83
C MET A 48 1.71 -15.42 -17.22
N ASP A 49 1.91 -15.65 -18.51
CA ASP A 49 2.97 -16.50 -19.03
C ASP A 49 4.36 -15.90 -18.82
N GLU A 50 4.51 -14.60 -19.09
CA GLU A 50 5.76 -13.88 -18.84
C GLU A 50 6.10 -13.84 -17.35
N ILE A 51 5.09 -13.64 -16.51
CA ILE A 51 5.29 -13.65 -15.05
C ILE A 51 5.72 -15.04 -14.57
N ALA A 52 5.05 -16.11 -15.03
CA ALA A 52 5.42 -17.48 -14.68
C ALA A 52 6.86 -17.81 -15.10
N CYS A 53 7.23 -17.45 -16.34
CA CYS A 53 8.58 -17.61 -16.87
C CYS A 53 9.60 -16.82 -16.04
N SER A 54 9.34 -15.54 -15.76
CA SER A 54 10.21 -14.68 -14.99
C SER A 54 10.38 -15.14 -13.53
N ALA A 55 9.33 -15.70 -12.93
CA ALA A 55 9.35 -16.24 -11.56
C ALA A 55 9.96 -17.66 -11.48
N GLY A 56 10.23 -18.32 -12.62
CA GLY A 56 10.72 -19.68 -12.65
C GLY A 56 9.69 -20.71 -12.14
N VAL A 57 8.38 -20.44 -12.27
CA VAL A 57 7.31 -21.32 -11.80
C VAL A 57 6.45 -21.82 -12.96
N GLY A 58 5.83 -22.98 -12.78
CA GLY A 58 4.86 -23.49 -13.74
C GLY A 58 3.55 -22.68 -13.73
N LYS A 59 2.90 -22.53 -14.90
CA LYS A 59 1.60 -21.84 -15.03
C LYS A 59 0.56 -22.34 -14.02
N GLY A 60 0.45 -23.66 -13.80
CA GLY A 60 -0.48 -24.25 -12.84
C GLY A 60 -0.23 -23.77 -11.40
N THR A 61 1.02 -23.53 -11.02
CA THR A 61 1.37 -22.97 -9.72
C THR A 61 0.90 -21.51 -9.60
N LEU A 62 1.12 -20.71 -10.63
CA LEU A 62 0.67 -19.33 -10.68
C LEU A 62 -0.86 -19.23 -10.57
N PHE A 63 -1.61 -20.01 -11.39
CA PHE A 63 -3.07 -20.03 -11.35
C PHE A 63 -3.62 -20.54 -10.01
N ARG A 64 -2.95 -21.52 -9.40
CA ARG A 64 -3.35 -22.01 -8.06
C ARG A 64 -3.22 -20.95 -6.97
N HIS A 65 -2.21 -20.05 -7.06
CA HIS A 65 -1.98 -19.02 -6.06
C HIS A 65 -2.88 -17.80 -6.23
N PHE A 66 -3.20 -17.42 -7.46
CA PHE A 66 -3.83 -16.13 -7.76
C PHE A 66 -5.16 -16.23 -8.51
N GLY A 67 -5.53 -17.42 -8.99
CA GLY A 67 -6.73 -17.66 -9.78
C GLY A 67 -6.58 -17.17 -11.22
N ASP A 68 -6.54 -15.87 -11.40
CA ASP A 68 -6.41 -15.24 -12.71
C ASP A 68 -5.50 -14.00 -12.63
N ARG A 69 -5.43 -13.26 -13.75
CA ARG A 69 -4.64 -12.05 -13.85
C ARG A 69 -5.15 -10.94 -12.89
N CYS A 70 -6.46 -10.82 -12.73
CA CYS A 70 -7.05 -9.83 -11.83
C CYS A 70 -6.69 -10.14 -10.37
N GLY A 71 -6.75 -11.41 -9.98
CA GLY A 71 -6.31 -11.87 -8.66
C GLY A 71 -4.83 -11.62 -8.39
N LEU A 72 -3.96 -11.81 -9.40
CA LEU A 72 -2.54 -11.49 -9.29
C LEU A 72 -2.31 -9.96 -9.14
N MET A 73 -2.97 -9.14 -9.96
CA MET A 73 -2.83 -7.67 -9.88
C MET A 73 -3.35 -7.13 -8.53
N ARG A 74 -4.46 -7.69 -8.03
CA ARG A 74 -4.96 -7.35 -6.68
C ARG A 74 -3.95 -7.73 -5.60
N ALA A 75 -3.37 -8.93 -5.67
CA ALA A 75 -2.36 -9.36 -4.71
C ALA A 75 -1.09 -8.51 -4.76
N LEU A 76 -0.73 -7.98 -5.93
CA LEU A 76 0.38 -7.06 -6.10
C LEU A 76 0.08 -5.69 -5.47
N LEU A 77 -1.14 -5.18 -5.65
CA LEU A 77 -1.61 -3.97 -4.98
C LEU A 77 -1.57 -4.13 -3.45
N ASP A 78 -2.09 -5.24 -2.92
CA ASP A 78 -2.09 -5.53 -1.49
C ASP A 78 -0.67 -5.59 -0.90
N GLU A 79 0.31 -6.12 -1.66
CA GLU A 79 1.71 -6.17 -1.21
C GLU A 79 2.35 -4.79 -1.17
N ARG A 80 2.13 -3.98 -2.20
CA ARG A 80 2.64 -2.60 -2.25
C ARG A 80 2.00 -1.72 -1.18
N GLU A 81 0.71 -1.92 -0.94
CA GLU A 81 -0.02 -1.25 0.11
C GLU A 81 0.56 -1.59 1.49
N ARG A 82 0.85 -2.86 1.74
CA ARG A 82 1.48 -3.33 2.97
C ARG A 82 2.88 -2.74 3.14
N SER A 83 3.67 -2.69 2.07
CA SER A 83 4.99 -2.05 2.07
C SER A 83 4.89 -0.56 2.41
N PHE A 84 3.93 0.16 1.82
CA PHE A 84 3.71 1.57 2.13
C PHE A 84 3.30 1.77 3.59
N GLN A 85 2.43 0.91 4.14
CA GLN A 85 2.06 0.97 5.55
C GLN A 85 3.26 0.72 6.48
N GLU A 86 4.11 -0.25 6.17
CA GLU A 86 5.35 -0.50 6.91
C GLU A 86 6.27 0.73 6.88
N ASP A 87 6.42 1.39 5.73
CA ASP A 87 7.27 2.57 5.57
C ASP A 87 6.85 3.72 6.49
N PHE A 88 5.55 4.06 6.58
CA PHE A 88 5.12 5.15 7.45
C PHE A 88 4.98 4.76 8.94
N ILE A 89 4.87 3.46 9.26
CA ILE A 89 4.79 2.97 10.64
C ILE A 89 6.18 2.75 11.25
N ARG A 90 7.09 2.16 10.49
CA ARG A 90 8.40 1.67 10.98
C ARG A 90 9.58 2.03 10.08
N GLY A 91 9.34 2.58 8.90
CA GLY A 91 10.39 2.95 7.96
C GLY A 91 11.26 4.11 8.45
N PRO A 92 12.25 4.52 7.65
CA PRO A 92 13.13 5.64 7.98
C PRO A 92 12.40 6.99 7.93
N ALA A 93 12.94 7.96 8.65
CA ALA A 93 12.53 9.35 8.51
C ALA A 93 12.82 9.86 7.08
N PRO A 94 12.05 10.82 6.54
CA PRO A 94 10.99 11.56 7.23
C PRO A 94 9.61 10.88 7.21
N LEU A 95 9.38 9.83 6.42
CA LEU A 95 8.08 9.16 6.32
C LEU A 95 7.76 8.39 7.62
N GLY A 96 8.70 7.59 8.08
CA GLY A 96 8.60 6.84 9.32
C GLY A 96 8.84 7.69 10.58
N PRO A 97 8.90 7.04 11.76
CA PRO A 97 9.16 7.72 13.03
C PRO A 97 10.52 8.43 13.07
N GLY A 98 10.62 9.49 13.89
CA GLY A 98 11.89 10.19 14.14
C GLY A 98 11.96 11.60 13.54
N ALA A 99 11.09 11.95 12.59
CA ALA A 99 10.96 13.30 12.07
C ALA A 99 9.79 14.04 12.75
N PRO A 100 9.77 15.39 12.74
CA PRO A 100 8.62 16.18 13.17
C PRO A 100 7.34 15.81 12.41
N ALA A 101 6.19 15.87 13.09
CA ALA A 101 4.90 15.45 12.53
C ALA A 101 4.56 16.12 11.19
N ARG A 102 4.90 17.43 11.05
CA ARG A 102 4.73 18.17 9.80
C ARG A 102 5.55 17.55 8.65
N GLU A 103 6.81 17.24 8.89
CA GLU A 103 7.69 16.66 7.86
C GLU A 103 7.20 15.26 7.46
N ARG A 104 6.76 14.47 8.43
CA ARG A 104 6.15 13.16 8.20
C ARG A 104 4.87 13.26 7.37
N LEU A 105 4.03 14.26 7.62
CA LEU A 105 2.79 14.48 6.87
C LEU A 105 3.08 14.90 5.41
N VAL A 106 4.09 15.74 5.20
CA VAL A 106 4.57 16.09 3.85
C VAL A 106 5.05 14.83 3.13
N ALA A 107 5.96 14.08 3.74
CA ALA A 107 6.52 12.86 3.17
C ALA A 107 5.46 11.78 2.89
N PHE A 108 4.43 11.66 3.75
CA PHE A 108 3.31 10.76 3.53
C PHE A 108 2.55 11.09 2.22
N GLY A 109 2.21 12.35 2.01
CA GLY A 109 1.49 12.74 0.79
C GLY A 109 2.37 12.62 -0.47
N GLU A 110 3.65 13.00 -0.40
CA GLU A 110 4.59 12.83 -1.51
C GLU A 110 4.72 11.35 -1.91
N ARG A 111 4.86 10.45 -0.93
CA ARG A 111 4.94 9.01 -1.17
C ARG A 111 3.61 8.43 -1.69
N MET A 112 2.47 8.97 -1.23
CA MET A 112 1.16 8.60 -1.76
C MET A 112 0.99 9.05 -3.22
N LEU A 113 1.41 10.27 -3.57
CA LEU A 113 1.39 10.75 -4.96
C LEU A 113 2.26 9.87 -5.86
N GLU A 114 3.43 9.47 -5.42
CA GLU A 114 4.30 8.52 -6.14
C GLU A 114 3.63 7.15 -6.29
N HIS A 115 3.01 6.64 -5.23
CA HIS A 115 2.27 5.38 -5.25
C HIS A 115 1.14 5.39 -6.28
N ILE A 116 0.38 6.50 -6.37
CA ILE A 116 -0.70 6.67 -7.34
C ILE A 116 -0.13 6.79 -8.77
N GLU A 117 0.97 7.49 -8.97
CA GLU A 117 1.61 7.63 -10.29
C GLU A 117 2.00 6.25 -10.88
N ILE A 118 2.58 5.39 -10.05
CA ILE A 118 3.03 4.05 -10.47
C ILE A 118 1.86 3.08 -10.67
N GLN A 119 0.76 3.24 -9.91
CA GLN A 119 -0.32 2.24 -9.84
C GLN A 119 -1.69 2.76 -10.27
N GLY A 120 -1.77 4.01 -10.73
CA GLY A 120 -3.03 4.72 -10.90
C GLY A 120 -4.10 3.96 -11.65
N ASP A 121 -3.78 3.29 -12.76
CA ASP A 121 -4.76 2.53 -13.53
C ASP A 121 -5.34 1.33 -12.76
N LEU A 122 -4.52 0.72 -11.91
CA LEU A 122 -4.95 -0.41 -11.05
C LEU A 122 -5.78 0.08 -9.87
N LEU A 123 -5.40 1.22 -9.29
CA LEU A 123 -6.13 1.84 -8.18
C LEU A 123 -7.51 2.32 -8.61
N VAL A 124 -7.61 3.00 -9.76
CA VAL A 124 -8.90 3.42 -10.33
C VAL A 124 -9.78 2.21 -10.64
N ALA A 125 -9.21 1.13 -11.20
CA ALA A 125 -9.98 -0.09 -11.46
C ALA A 125 -10.47 -0.76 -10.16
N ALA A 126 -9.70 -0.66 -9.07
CA ALA A 126 -10.08 -1.19 -7.76
C ALA A 126 -11.07 -0.27 -7.01
N GLU A 127 -11.04 1.03 -7.28
CA GLU A 127 -11.93 2.04 -6.67
C GLU A 127 -13.33 2.09 -7.31
N ASN A 128 -13.57 1.42 -8.44
CA ASN A 128 -14.89 1.34 -9.13
C ASN A 128 -15.94 0.50 -8.37
N GLY A 129 -15.89 0.49 -7.04
CA GLY A 129 -16.87 -0.14 -6.17
C GLY A 129 -18.10 0.74 -5.88
N ALA A 130 -18.97 0.27 -4.98
CA ALA A 130 -20.15 1.04 -4.55
C ALA A 130 -19.73 2.37 -3.87
N PRO A 131 -20.57 3.43 -3.95
CA PRO A 131 -20.27 4.71 -3.32
C PRO A 131 -19.88 4.57 -1.84
N GLY A 132 -18.73 5.12 -1.46
CA GLY A 132 -18.19 5.06 -0.10
C GLY A 132 -17.54 3.73 0.29
N GLU A 133 -17.43 2.75 -0.61
CA GLU A 133 -16.75 1.47 -0.32
C GLU A 133 -15.28 1.70 0.05
N ARG A 134 -14.59 2.56 -0.68
CA ARG A 134 -13.21 2.97 -0.36
C ARG A 134 -13.05 3.46 1.08
N LEU A 135 -14.00 4.27 1.56
CA LEU A 135 -13.94 4.83 2.92
C LEU A 135 -14.16 3.80 4.03
N ARG A 136 -14.73 2.64 3.68
CA ARG A 136 -14.94 1.50 4.61
C ARG A 136 -13.79 0.50 4.55
N HIS A 137 -12.87 0.65 3.60
CA HIS A 137 -11.75 -0.27 3.46
C HIS A 137 -10.73 -0.08 4.58
N SER A 138 -10.12 -1.18 5.05
CA SER A 138 -9.13 -1.17 6.12
C SER A 138 -7.90 -0.30 5.81
N VAL A 139 -7.53 -0.20 4.54
CA VAL A 139 -6.44 0.65 4.05
C VAL A 139 -6.72 2.12 4.33
N TYR A 140 -7.92 2.62 3.97
CA TYR A 140 -8.30 3.99 4.27
C TYR A 140 -8.32 4.27 5.77
N ALA A 141 -8.81 3.32 6.57
CA ALA A 141 -8.80 3.44 8.02
C ALA A 141 -7.38 3.58 8.59
N ALA A 142 -6.41 2.84 8.05
CA ALA A 142 -5.00 2.95 8.44
C ALA A 142 -4.41 4.33 8.08
N TYR A 143 -4.65 4.81 6.86
CA TYR A 143 -4.22 6.16 6.45
C TYR A 143 -4.84 7.25 7.32
N ARG A 144 -6.15 7.16 7.53
CA ARG A 144 -6.88 8.10 8.38
C ARG A 144 -6.35 8.14 9.80
N ALA A 145 -6.09 6.99 10.39
CA ALA A 145 -5.50 6.89 11.72
C ALA A 145 -4.10 7.53 11.76
N HIS A 146 -3.25 7.27 10.78
CA HIS A 146 -1.90 7.84 10.68
C HIS A 146 -1.94 9.36 10.53
N VAL A 147 -2.69 9.89 9.57
CA VAL A 147 -2.81 11.33 9.33
C VAL A 147 -3.39 12.04 10.56
N THR A 148 -4.44 11.46 11.18
CA THR A 148 -5.03 11.97 12.42
C THR A 148 -4.00 12.06 13.56
N ALA A 149 -3.15 11.04 13.72
CA ALA A 149 -2.08 11.05 14.73
C ALA A 149 -1.08 12.18 14.46
N LEU A 150 -0.62 12.33 13.21
CA LEU A 150 0.32 13.39 12.82
C LEU A 150 -0.27 14.78 13.03
N LEU A 151 -1.54 14.99 12.74
CA LEU A 151 -2.22 16.27 12.99
C LEU A 151 -2.29 16.60 14.48
N ARG A 152 -2.56 15.62 15.33
CA ARG A 152 -2.50 15.80 16.80
C ARG A 152 -1.10 16.14 17.28
N ASP A 153 -0.11 15.39 16.81
CA ASP A 153 1.30 15.57 17.18
C ASP A 153 1.86 16.90 16.68
N SER A 154 1.29 17.48 15.62
CA SER A 154 1.64 18.80 15.12
C SER A 154 1.07 19.95 15.95
N GLY A 155 0.17 19.66 16.92
CA GLY A 155 -0.50 20.67 17.74
C GLY A 155 -1.67 21.36 17.04
N TYR A 156 -2.22 20.76 15.97
CA TYR A 156 -3.43 21.31 15.34
C TYR A 156 -4.61 21.27 16.31
N ASP A 157 -5.28 22.41 16.49
CA ASP A 157 -6.34 22.61 17.49
C ASP A 157 -7.78 22.46 16.95
N GLY A 158 -7.94 22.25 15.63
CA GLY A 158 -9.22 22.01 14.99
C GLY A 158 -9.67 20.54 15.02
N ASP A 159 -10.72 20.23 14.27
CA ASP A 159 -11.16 18.84 14.08
C ASP A 159 -10.17 18.05 13.22
N VAL A 160 -9.29 17.30 13.90
CA VAL A 160 -8.26 16.48 13.25
C VAL A 160 -8.86 15.36 12.40
N GLY A 161 -10.05 14.84 12.74
CA GLY A 161 -10.72 13.79 11.98
C GLY A 161 -11.22 14.33 10.63
N TYR A 162 -11.90 15.46 10.65
CA TYR A 162 -12.36 16.14 9.45
C TYR A 162 -11.19 16.56 8.55
N LEU A 163 -10.15 17.17 9.14
CA LEU A 163 -8.98 17.58 8.34
C LEU A 163 -8.23 16.39 7.75
N ALA A 164 -8.13 15.27 8.46
CA ALA A 164 -7.56 14.03 7.90
C ALA A 164 -8.34 13.54 6.68
N ASP A 165 -9.68 13.56 6.75
CA ASP A 165 -10.53 13.16 5.62
C ASP A 165 -10.39 14.13 4.42
N VAL A 166 -10.26 15.44 4.67
CA VAL A 166 -10.01 16.44 3.61
C VAL A 166 -8.66 16.22 2.94
N LEU A 167 -7.59 16.03 3.73
CA LEU A 167 -6.25 15.78 3.22
C LEU A 167 -6.19 14.47 2.40
N LEU A 168 -6.77 13.40 2.90
CA LEU A 168 -6.87 12.13 2.16
C LEU A 168 -7.76 12.26 0.92
N GLY A 169 -8.77 13.13 0.95
CA GLY A 169 -9.59 13.47 -0.21
C GLY A 169 -8.79 14.12 -1.34
N ALA A 170 -7.78 14.93 -1.02
CA ALA A 170 -6.87 15.51 -2.01
C ALA A 170 -5.90 14.48 -2.63
N LEU A 171 -5.73 13.32 -2.00
CA LEU A 171 -4.83 12.23 -2.43
C LEU A 171 -5.60 11.03 -3.01
N VAL A 172 -6.85 11.21 -3.45
CA VAL A 172 -7.57 10.11 -4.12
C VAL A 172 -7.04 9.92 -5.53
N SER A 173 -6.90 8.65 -5.94
CA SER A 173 -6.32 8.27 -7.24
C SER A 173 -7.04 8.95 -8.42
N GLU A 174 -8.36 9.01 -8.36
CA GLU A 174 -9.18 9.64 -9.40
C GLU A 174 -8.82 11.12 -9.59
N LEU A 175 -8.73 11.90 -8.50
CA LEU A 175 -8.37 13.31 -8.57
C LEU A 175 -6.93 13.51 -9.02
N VAL A 176 -5.99 12.77 -8.45
CA VAL A 176 -4.57 12.88 -8.79
C VAL A 176 -4.33 12.55 -10.27
N LEU A 177 -4.93 11.47 -10.77
CA LEU A 177 -4.80 11.09 -12.18
C LEU A 177 -5.47 12.08 -13.12
N PHE A 178 -6.63 12.65 -12.74
CA PHE A 178 -7.24 13.75 -13.49
C PHE A 178 -6.29 14.97 -13.56
N GLN A 179 -5.71 15.39 -12.44
CA GLN A 179 -4.74 16.49 -12.42
C GLN A 179 -3.51 16.20 -13.28
N ARG A 180 -3.02 14.95 -13.28
CA ARG A 180 -1.89 14.53 -14.09
C ARG A 180 -2.20 14.48 -15.59
N ARG A 181 -3.32 13.86 -15.96
CA ARG A 181 -3.63 13.50 -17.35
C ARG A 181 -4.42 14.59 -18.09
N GLU A 182 -5.39 15.21 -17.42
CA GLU A 182 -6.26 16.22 -18.04
C GLU A 182 -5.73 17.64 -17.80
N LEU A 183 -5.23 17.94 -16.62
CA LEU A 183 -4.69 19.27 -16.29
C LEU A 183 -3.17 19.37 -16.53
N ALA A 184 -2.52 18.30 -16.99
CA ALA A 184 -1.08 18.25 -17.30
C ALA A 184 -0.17 18.74 -16.15
N MET A 185 -0.59 18.61 -14.90
CA MET A 185 0.25 18.96 -13.75
C MET A 185 1.41 17.97 -13.66
N SER A 186 2.64 18.46 -13.46
CA SER A 186 3.79 17.57 -13.27
C SER A 186 3.79 16.92 -11.89
N PRO A 187 4.45 15.75 -11.70
CA PRO A 187 4.60 15.13 -10.39
C PRO A 187 5.25 16.06 -9.36
N GLU A 188 6.24 16.85 -9.79
CA GLU A 188 6.96 17.82 -8.96
C GLU A 188 6.01 18.93 -8.49
N ASN A 189 5.15 19.42 -9.38
CA ASN A 189 4.17 20.45 -9.06
C ASN A 189 3.14 19.93 -8.06
N LEU A 190 2.63 18.71 -8.22
CA LEU A 190 1.70 18.10 -7.26
C LEU A 190 2.35 17.94 -5.87
N ARG A 191 3.61 17.48 -5.80
CA ARG A 191 4.35 17.39 -4.54
C ARG A 191 4.54 18.77 -3.90
N ALA A 192 4.91 19.79 -4.69
CA ALA A 192 5.07 21.16 -4.20
C ALA A 192 3.74 21.72 -3.65
N CYS A 193 2.63 21.54 -4.37
CA CYS A 193 1.29 21.95 -3.93
C CYS A 193 0.88 21.25 -2.62
N TRP A 194 1.17 19.96 -2.50
CA TRP A 194 0.93 19.22 -1.27
C TRP A 194 1.73 19.75 -0.09
N GLY A 195 3.03 19.97 -0.27
CA GLY A 195 3.92 20.56 0.75
C GLY A 195 3.49 21.94 1.18
N GLU A 196 3.06 22.78 0.22
CA GLU A 196 2.52 24.11 0.50
C GLU A 196 1.20 24.05 1.28
N LEU A 197 0.28 23.17 0.89
CA LEU A 197 -0.99 22.95 1.58
C LEU A 197 -0.76 22.59 3.05
N VAL A 198 0.04 21.56 3.31
CA VAL A 198 0.40 21.13 4.66
C VAL A 198 1.11 22.25 5.42
N GLY A 199 2.01 22.96 4.72
CA GLY A 199 2.74 24.09 5.30
C GLY A 199 1.83 25.19 5.80
N ARG A 200 0.84 25.60 5.02
CA ARG A 200 -0.13 26.65 5.39
C ARG A 200 -1.05 26.19 6.51
N LEU A 201 -1.59 24.97 6.43
CA LEU A 201 -2.49 24.42 7.44
C LEU A 201 -1.85 24.31 8.82
N LEU A 202 -0.55 24.02 8.90
CA LEU A 202 0.15 23.83 10.16
C LEU A 202 1.00 25.06 10.59
N ALA A 203 1.05 26.13 9.80
CA ALA A 203 1.75 27.37 10.16
C ALA A 203 1.00 28.14 11.25
N ASP A 204 -0.33 28.14 11.22
CA ASP A 204 -1.17 28.89 12.17
C ASP A 204 -1.11 28.31 13.60
N THR A 205 -0.72 27.04 13.74
CA THR A 205 -0.57 26.41 15.06
C THR A 205 0.61 26.98 15.86
N ALA A 206 1.64 27.50 15.18
CA ALA A 206 2.81 28.12 15.83
C ALA A 206 2.53 29.59 16.30
N SER A 207 1.56 30.26 15.68
CA SER A 207 1.23 31.66 15.97
C SER A 207 0.12 31.83 17.01
N GLY A 208 -0.65 30.79 17.32
CA GLY A 208 -1.83 30.84 18.19
C GLY A 208 -1.56 30.91 19.71
N LYS A 209 -0.30 31.01 20.18
CA LYS A 209 0.03 31.12 21.61
C LYS A 209 0.03 32.56 22.16
N GLY A 210 -0.53 33.52 21.45
CA GLY A 210 -0.40 34.94 21.78
C GLY A 210 -1.68 35.76 21.94
N LEU A 211 -2.88 35.16 22.05
CA LEU A 211 -4.10 35.95 22.35
C LEU A 211 -5.01 35.21 23.32
N ARG A 212 -4.75 35.35 24.60
CA ARG A 212 -5.70 35.31 25.70
C ARG A 212 -5.49 36.51 26.59
#